data_d5b48811f84ae9ed3787f3ad4ec7e0be
#
_entry.id   d5b48811f84ae9ed3787f3ad4ec7e0be
#
_cell.length_a   1.000
_cell.length_b   1.000
_cell.length_c   1.000
_cell.angle_alpha   90.00
_cell.angle_beta   90.00
_cell.angle_gamma   90.00
#
_symmetry.space_group_name_H-M   'P 1'
#
loop_
_entity.id
_entity.type
_entity.pdbx_description
1 polymer ?
#
loop_
_entity_poly.entity_id
_entity_poly.type
_entity_poly.pdbx_seq_one_letter_code
_entity_poly.pdbx_strand_id
1 'polypeptide(L)'
;MKQIVVSDVCKSYDGRPVLRNVSFTAGTDRPTCLRAPSGTGKTTLLRLLLGLERPDSGTITLPEPCRWAAVFQENRLLEHLDAMANLRFAAGPALEKERARRLLEELGLEEAGGKLVRAYSGGMKRRLALARALLVPCDALALDEPFAGLDADNRRRAWACVEREAAGKIVLLSSHEDLEPDAAVVRL
;
A
#
# COMPACT_ATOMS: atom_id res chain seq x y z
N MET A 1 -1.14 22.15 -0.94
CA MET A 1 -1.48 20.70 -0.76
C MET A 1 -0.21 19.88 -0.92
N LYS A 2 -0.03 18.83 -0.12
CA LYS A 2 1.09 17.90 -0.33
C LYS A 2 0.80 17.09 -1.59
N GLN A 3 1.80 16.98 -2.48
CA GLN A 3 1.67 16.20 -3.72
C GLN A 3 2.98 15.55 -4.10
N ILE A 4 2.89 14.41 -4.78
CA ILE A 4 3.99 13.73 -5.45
C ILE A 4 3.89 14.10 -6.92
N VAL A 5 5.01 14.51 -7.53
CA VAL A 5 5.10 14.79 -8.96
C VAL A 5 6.10 13.84 -9.59
N VAL A 6 5.64 13.11 -10.59
CA VAL A 6 6.44 12.21 -11.41
C VAL A 6 6.50 12.78 -12.82
N SER A 7 7.71 13.01 -13.36
CA SER A 7 7.92 13.64 -14.66
C SER A 7 8.88 12.83 -15.53
N ASP A 8 8.38 12.32 -16.65
CA ASP A 8 9.11 11.61 -17.71
C ASP A 8 10.00 10.46 -17.20
N VAL A 9 9.53 9.76 -16.18
CA VAL A 9 10.27 8.68 -15.54
C VAL A 9 10.37 7.47 -16.46
N CYS A 10 11.62 7.04 -16.69
CA CYS A 10 11.96 5.82 -17.41
C CYS A 10 12.72 4.86 -16.49
N LYS A 11 12.53 3.55 -16.70
CA LYS A 11 13.26 2.48 -16.03
C LYS A 11 13.38 1.27 -16.91
N SER A 12 14.59 0.71 -16.97
CA SER A 12 14.91 -0.50 -17.71
C SER A 12 15.67 -1.49 -16.84
N TYR A 13 15.57 -2.78 -17.12
CA TYR A 13 16.37 -3.84 -16.53
C TYR A 13 16.97 -4.68 -17.66
N ASP A 14 18.28 -4.90 -17.62
CA ASP A 14 18.99 -5.68 -18.65
C ASP A 14 18.68 -5.22 -20.09
N GLY A 15 18.63 -3.90 -20.29
CA GLY A 15 18.31 -3.28 -21.59
C GLY A 15 16.81 -3.37 -22.00
N ARG A 16 15.97 -3.98 -21.19
CA ARG A 16 14.52 -4.06 -21.45
C ARG A 16 13.78 -2.94 -20.72
N PRO A 17 13.12 -2.03 -21.43
CA PRO A 17 12.37 -0.95 -20.82
C PRO A 17 11.11 -1.49 -20.14
N VAL A 18 10.92 -1.07 -18.87
CA VAL A 18 9.76 -1.41 -18.03
C VAL A 18 8.86 -0.19 -17.82
N LEU A 19 9.45 0.98 -17.60
CA LEU A 19 8.71 2.24 -17.56
C LEU A 19 9.21 3.16 -18.67
N ARG A 20 8.28 3.84 -19.35
CA ARG A 20 8.59 4.74 -20.49
C ARG A 20 7.86 6.07 -20.31
N ASN A 21 8.60 7.15 -20.03
CA ASN A 21 8.09 8.52 -19.93
C ASN A 21 6.83 8.65 -19.04
N VAL A 22 6.84 8.00 -17.88
CA VAL A 22 5.71 8.03 -16.96
C VAL A 22 5.64 9.39 -16.29
N SER A 23 4.50 10.07 -16.42
CA SER A 23 4.26 11.39 -15.81
C SER A 23 2.88 11.42 -15.18
N PHE A 24 2.79 11.83 -13.91
CA PHE A 24 1.54 12.06 -13.19
C PHE A 24 1.76 12.84 -11.90
N THR A 25 0.66 13.30 -11.31
CA THR A 25 0.66 13.91 -9.98
C THR A 25 -0.31 13.17 -9.08
N ALA A 26 0.09 12.89 -7.84
CA ALA A 26 -0.75 12.30 -6.80
C ALA A 26 -0.82 13.23 -5.59
N GLY A 27 -2.02 13.54 -5.15
CA GLY A 27 -2.30 14.45 -4.03
C GLY A 27 -2.98 13.75 -2.85
N THR A 28 -3.46 14.57 -1.90
CA THR A 28 -4.19 14.11 -0.70
C THR A 28 -5.71 14.19 -0.86
N ASP A 29 -6.20 14.65 -2.00
CA ASP A 29 -7.61 14.86 -2.31
C ASP A 29 -8.34 13.54 -2.60
N ARG A 30 -7.67 12.62 -3.27
CA ARG A 30 -8.18 11.29 -3.62
C ARG A 30 -7.05 10.30 -3.84
N PRO A 31 -7.29 8.98 -3.64
CA PRO A 31 -6.34 7.94 -3.98
C PRO A 31 -5.95 7.95 -5.46
N THR A 32 -4.72 7.58 -5.77
CA THR A 32 -4.24 7.41 -7.14
C THR A 32 -4.01 5.92 -7.42
N CYS A 33 -4.74 5.37 -8.38
CA CYS A 33 -4.68 3.98 -8.78
C CYS A 33 -3.80 3.80 -10.03
N LEU A 34 -2.72 3.03 -9.88
CA LEU A 34 -1.83 2.64 -10.96
C LEU A 34 -2.42 1.40 -11.66
N ARG A 35 -2.90 1.57 -12.88
CA ARG A 35 -3.50 0.50 -13.67
C ARG A 35 -2.62 0.10 -14.83
N ALA A 36 -2.37 -1.19 -14.92
CA ALA A 36 -1.71 -1.78 -16.06
C ALA A 36 -1.76 -3.32 -15.96
N PRO A 37 -1.59 -4.06 -17.04
CA PRO A 37 -1.43 -5.52 -17.00
C PRO A 37 -0.30 -5.97 -16.05
N SER A 38 -0.28 -7.25 -15.68
CA SER A 38 0.84 -7.82 -14.92
C SER A 38 2.15 -7.66 -15.68
N GLY A 39 3.24 -7.36 -14.94
CA GLY A 39 4.57 -7.21 -15.51
C GLY A 39 4.86 -5.85 -16.17
N THR A 40 3.93 -4.90 -16.18
CA THR A 40 4.11 -3.60 -16.85
C THR A 40 4.79 -2.52 -15.99
N GLY A 41 5.32 -2.87 -14.82
CA GLY A 41 6.13 -1.94 -14.03
C GLY A 41 5.43 -1.27 -12.86
N LYS A 42 4.20 -1.63 -12.47
CA LYS A 42 3.51 -1.06 -11.29
C LYS A 42 4.36 -1.15 -10.01
N THR A 43 4.83 -2.36 -9.69
CA THR A 43 5.72 -2.59 -8.55
C THR A 43 7.05 -1.83 -8.68
N THR A 44 7.61 -1.74 -9.90
CA THR A 44 8.81 -0.95 -10.18
C THR A 44 8.58 0.52 -9.87
N LEU A 45 7.46 1.09 -10.35
CA LEU A 45 7.12 2.48 -10.07
C LEU A 45 6.96 2.74 -8.56
N LEU A 46 6.27 1.84 -7.83
CA LEU A 46 6.17 1.95 -6.37
C LEU A 46 7.55 1.88 -5.68
N ARG A 47 8.47 1.04 -6.16
CA ARG A 47 9.85 0.97 -5.63
C ARG A 47 10.63 2.25 -5.87
N LEU A 48 10.47 2.88 -7.04
CA LEU A 48 11.08 4.17 -7.35
C LEU A 48 10.55 5.27 -6.41
N LEU A 49 9.23 5.31 -6.20
CA LEU A 49 8.58 6.27 -5.30
C LEU A 49 9.00 6.10 -3.84
N LEU A 50 9.21 4.87 -3.41
CA LEU A 50 9.72 4.53 -2.08
C LEU A 50 11.23 4.78 -1.92
N GLY A 51 11.93 5.20 -2.98
CA GLY A 51 13.38 5.39 -2.97
C GLY A 51 14.19 4.10 -2.84
N LEU A 52 13.57 2.94 -3.05
CA LEU A 52 14.23 1.63 -3.05
C LEU A 52 15.05 1.39 -4.31
N GLU A 53 14.72 2.09 -5.38
CA GLU A 53 15.42 2.10 -6.66
C GLU A 53 15.51 3.53 -7.19
N ARG A 54 16.35 3.76 -8.22
CA ARG A 54 16.46 5.05 -8.90
C ARG A 54 15.95 4.93 -10.34
N PRO A 55 15.27 5.95 -10.87
CA PRO A 55 14.93 5.99 -12.29
C PRO A 55 16.19 6.12 -13.14
N ASP A 56 16.12 5.66 -14.38
CA ASP A 56 17.21 5.82 -15.35
C ASP A 56 17.21 7.24 -15.94
N SER A 57 16.01 7.83 -16.08
CA SER A 57 15.80 9.24 -16.45
C SER A 57 14.47 9.75 -15.89
N GLY A 58 14.24 11.06 -16.00
CA GLY A 58 13.09 11.73 -15.41
C GLY A 58 13.30 12.08 -13.94
N THR A 59 12.25 12.61 -13.31
CA THR A 59 12.32 13.07 -11.91
C THR A 59 11.11 12.64 -11.10
N ILE A 60 11.35 12.42 -9.81
CA ILE A 60 10.31 12.19 -8.80
C ILE A 60 10.51 13.22 -7.71
N THR A 61 9.50 14.09 -7.52
CA THR A 61 9.48 15.09 -6.46
C THR A 61 8.49 14.64 -5.38
N LEU A 62 8.97 14.53 -4.15
CA LEU A 62 8.17 14.18 -2.98
C LEU A 62 7.99 15.42 -2.08
N PRO A 63 6.87 15.52 -1.34
CA PRO A 63 6.75 16.54 -0.30
C PRO A 63 7.76 16.26 0.83
N GLU A 64 8.30 17.30 1.45
CA GLU A 64 9.23 17.16 2.57
C GLU A 64 8.59 17.64 3.89
N PRO A 65 8.64 16.83 4.95
CA PRO A 65 9.06 15.43 4.97
C PRO A 65 8.01 14.50 4.33
N CYS A 66 8.44 13.33 3.80
CA CYS A 66 7.55 12.31 3.27
C CYS A 66 7.91 10.94 3.88
N ARG A 67 7.18 10.54 4.91
CA ARG A 67 7.30 9.21 5.51
C ARG A 67 6.32 8.27 4.84
N TRP A 68 6.82 7.12 4.41
CA TRP A 68 6.02 6.11 3.73
C TRP A 68 5.63 4.96 4.64
N ALA A 69 4.40 4.47 4.49
CA ALA A 69 4.05 3.11 4.85
C ALA A 69 3.69 2.34 3.57
N ALA A 70 4.02 1.05 3.54
CA ALA A 70 3.85 0.26 2.32
C ALA A 70 3.27 -1.13 2.60
N VAL A 71 2.44 -1.59 1.66
CA VAL A 71 2.07 -2.99 1.49
C VAL A 71 2.70 -3.46 0.18
N PHE A 72 3.55 -4.46 0.24
CA PHE A 72 4.16 -5.08 -0.94
C PHE A 72 3.34 -6.27 -1.40
N GLN A 73 3.60 -6.77 -2.60
CA GLN A 73 2.96 -7.98 -3.12
C GLN A 73 3.17 -9.17 -2.18
N GLU A 74 4.36 -9.30 -1.61
CA GLU A 74 4.64 -10.19 -0.47
C GLU A 74 4.21 -9.52 0.84
N ASN A 75 3.50 -10.23 1.70
CA ASN A 75 2.95 -9.66 2.93
C ASN A 75 4.01 -9.27 3.98
N ARG A 76 5.20 -9.90 3.93
CA ARG A 76 6.36 -9.61 4.80
C ARG A 76 5.99 -9.57 6.28
N LEU A 77 5.19 -10.55 6.73
CA LEU A 77 4.76 -10.68 8.12
C LEU A 77 5.72 -11.55 8.92
N LEU A 78 5.76 -11.31 10.23
CA LEU A 78 6.48 -12.16 11.18
C LEU A 78 5.57 -13.35 11.51
N GLU A 79 5.74 -14.46 10.78
CA GLU A 79 4.82 -15.58 10.79
C GLU A 79 4.80 -16.37 12.12
N HIS A 80 5.86 -16.25 12.92
CA HIS A 80 5.99 -16.85 14.24
C HIS A 80 5.38 -16.02 15.37
N LEU A 81 4.79 -14.86 15.05
CA LEU A 81 4.09 -13.97 15.97
C LEU A 81 2.60 -13.93 15.66
N ASP A 82 1.79 -13.47 16.62
CA ASP A 82 0.38 -13.15 16.41
C ASP A 82 0.18 -11.81 15.69
N ALA A 83 -1.09 -11.46 15.40
CA ALA A 83 -1.44 -10.22 14.73
C ALA A 83 -0.99 -8.99 15.52
N MET A 84 -1.30 -8.93 16.82
CA MET A 84 -1.00 -7.77 17.65
C MET A 84 0.50 -7.54 17.78
N ALA A 85 1.30 -8.59 17.89
CA ALA A 85 2.76 -8.52 17.91
C ALA A 85 3.34 -8.01 16.59
N ASN A 86 2.77 -8.43 15.43
CA ASN A 86 3.12 -7.88 14.12
C ASN A 86 2.84 -6.36 14.03
N LEU A 87 1.69 -5.92 14.54
CA LEU A 87 1.33 -4.49 14.54
C LEU A 87 2.26 -3.70 15.47
N ARG A 88 2.55 -4.24 16.66
CA ARG A 88 3.46 -3.62 17.64
C ARG A 88 4.88 -3.49 17.10
N PHE A 89 5.36 -4.52 16.39
CA PHE A 89 6.69 -4.49 15.78
C PHE A 89 6.84 -3.33 14.78
N ALA A 90 5.81 -3.07 13.96
CA ALA A 90 5.86 -2.04 12.94
C ALA A 90 5.60 -0.62 13.48
N ALA A 91 4.61 -0.46 14.36
CA ALA A 91 4.23 0.85 14.88
C ALA A 91 5.06 1.28 16.12
N GLY A 92 5.77 0.35 16.75
CA GLY A 92 6.59 0.61 17.93
C GLY A 92 5.79 1.18 19.11
N PRO A 93 6.38 2.10 19.88
CA PRO A 93 5.72 2.74 21.03
C PRO A 93 4.48 3.56 20.67
N ALA A 94 4.34 3.97 19.39
CA ALA A 94 3.20 4.74 18.91
C ALA A 94 1.93 3.89 18.72
N LEU A 95 1.97 2.57 18.95
CA LEU A 95 0.80 1.71 18.78
C LEU A 95 -0.26 1.98 19.86
N GLU A 96 -1.37 2.55 19.44
CA GLU A 96 -2.59 2.63 20.24
C GLU A 96 -3.34 1.28 20.16
N LYS A 97 -3.32 0.53 21.27
CA LYS A 97 -3.87 -0.84 21.32
C LYS A 97 -5.33 -0.91 20.92
N GLU A 98 -6.16 0.03 21.36
CA GLU A 98 -7.60 0.03 21.07
C GLU A 98 -7.86 0.34 19.58
N ARG A 99 -7.08 1.23 18.98
CA ARG A 99 -7.13 1.48 17.53
C ARG A 99 -6.73 0.23 16.75
N ALA A 100 -5.68 -0.46 17.19
CA ALA A 100 -5.23 -1.69 16.56
C ALA A 100 -6.29 -2.80 16.64
N ARG A 101 -6.95 -2.99 17.80
CA ARG A 101 -8.04 -3.97 17.96
C ARG A 101 -9.23 -3.66 17.06
N ARG A 102 -9.69 -2.41 17.05
CA ARG A 102 -10.79 -1.99 16.16
C ARG A 102 -10.48 -2.24 14.69
N LEU A 103 -9.27 -1.90 14.26
CA LEU A 103 -8.87 -2.12 12.87
C LEU A 103 -8.79 -3.61 12.50
N LEU A 104 -8.33 -4.48 13.43
CA LEU A 104 -8.35 -5.92 13.22
C LEU A 104 -9.78 -6.46 13.13
N GLU A 105 -10.69 -6.00 13.98
CA GLU A 105 -12.11 -6.36 13.96
C GLU A 105 -12.78 -5.95 12.64
N GLU A 106 -12.62 -4.69 12.22
CA GLU A 106 -13.15 -4.17 10.96
C GLU A 106 -12.62 -4.93 9.74
N LEU A 107 -11.37 -5.40 9.80
CA LEU A 107 -10.78 -6.25 8.78
C LEU A 107 -11.15 -7.74 8.93
N GLY A 108 -12.02 -8.10 9.88
CA GLY A 108 -12.46 -9.48 10.13
C GLY A 108 -11.32 -10.40 10.56
N LEU A 109 -10.47 -9.94 11.47
CA LEU A 109 -9.34 -10.68 12.02
C LEU A 109 -9.46 -10.87 13.54
N GLU A 110 -10.59 -10.53 14.16
CA GLU A 110 -10.82 -10.62 15.60
C GLU A 110 -10.67 -12.05 16.14
N GLU A 111 -11.24 -13.04 15.44
CA GLU A 111 -11.20 -14.45 15.86
C GLU A 111 -9.79 -15.08 15.72
N ALA A 112 -8.92 -14.44 14.98
CA ALA A 112 -7.57 -14.90 14.75
C ALA A 112 -6.55 -14.33 15.75
N GLY A 113 -6.98 -13.45 16.65
CA GLY A 113 -6.10 -12.62 17.50
C GLY A 113 -5.05 -13.36 18.32
N GLY A 114 -5.35 -14.59 18.76
CA GLY A 114 -4.41 -15.42 19.52
C GLY A 114 -3.66 -16.48 18.69
N LYS A 115 -3.92 -16.57 17.37
CA LYS A 115 -3.26 -17.54 16.48
C LYS A 115 -1.99 -16.94 15.90
N LEU A 116 -0.97 -17.77 15.71
CA LEU A 116 0.24 -17.38 15.00
C LEU A 116 -0.07 -17.12 13.51
N VAL A 117 0.55 -16.09 12.94
CA VAL A 117 0.32 -15.65 11.54
C VAL A 117 0.63 -16.75 10.52
N ARG A 118 1.52 -17.70 10.82
CA ARG A 118 1.75 -18.87 9.97
C ARG A 118 0.49 -19.71 9.70
N ALA A 119 -0.49 -19.68 10.62
CA ALA A 119 -1.77 -20.40 10.50
C ALA A 119 -2.85 -19.59 9.77
N TYR A 120 -2.56 -18.35 9.34
CA TYR A 120 -3.50 -17.51 8.63
C TYR A 120 -3.62 -17.93 7.16
N SER A 121 -4.84 -17.79 6.59
CA SER A 121 -5.04 -17.88 5.15
C SER A 121 -4.31 -16.74 4.42
N GLY A 122 -4.13 -16.85 3.10
CA GLY A 122 -3.54 -15.80 2.28
C GLY A 122 -4.28 -14.46 2.42
N GLY A 123 -5.62 -14.50 2.38
CA GLY A 123 -6.45 -13.31 2.58
C GLY A 123 -6.34 -12.71 3.97
N MET A 124 -6.23 -13.53 5.03
CA MET A 124 -5.99 -13.03 6.40
C MET A 124 -4.61 -12.37 6.51
N LYS A 125 -3.57 -12.98 5.93
CA LYS A 125 -2.22 -12.39 5.88
C LYS A 125 -2.25 -11.04 5.13
N ARG A 126 -2.99 -10.96 4.03
CA ARG A 126 -3.13 -9.72 3.25
C ARG A 126 -3.78 -8.61 4.06
N ARG A 127 -4.90 -8.90 4.72
CA ARG A 127 -5.60 -7.96 5.60
C ARG A 127 -4.74 -7.51 6.79
N LEU A 128 -3.95 -8.41 7.38
CA LEU A 128 -3.01 -8.04 8.45
C LEU A 128 -1.86 -7.17 7.95
N ALA A 129 -1.31 -7.42 6.76
CA ALA A 129 -0.29 -6.56 6.16
C ALA A 129 -0.84 -5.15 5.90
N LEU A 130 -2.10 -5.04 5.47
CA LEU A 130 -2.80 -3.77 5.32
C LEU A 130 -2.99 -3.07 6.67
N ALA A 131 -3.51 -3.76 7.69
CA ALA A 131 -3.65 -3.22 9.05
C ALA A 131 -2.34 -2.64 9.57
N ARG A 132 -1.24 -3.37 9.35
CA ARG A 132 0.10 -2.94 9.75
C ARG A 132 0.51 -1.63 9.08
N ALA A 133 0.26 -1.49 7.78
CA ALA A 133 0.61 -0.26 7.06
C ALA A 133 -0.25 0.94 7.49
N LEU A 134 -1.55 0.72 7.75
CA LEU A 134 -2.48 1.77 8.16
C LEU A 134 -2.21 2.32 9.57
N LEU A 135 -1.62 1.51 10.47
CA LEU A 135 -1.31 1.92 11.84
C LEU A 135 0.02 2.68 11.99
N VAL A 136 0.92 2.57 11.03
CA VAL A 136 2.20 3.28 11.08
C VAL A 136 1.98 4.76 10.75
N PRO A 137 2.50 5.70 11.57
CA PRO A 137 2.46 7.12 11.24
C PRO A 137 3.20 7.42 9.93
N CYS A 138 2.47 7.90 8.92
CA CYS A 138 3.02 8.18 7.60
C CYS A 138 2.34 9.37 6.94
N ASP A 139 2.99 9.95 5.94
CA ASP A 139 2.49 11.02 5.08
C ASP A 139 1.93 10.47 3.76
N ALA A 140 2.41 9.30 3.35
CA ALA A 140 2.01 8.61 2.13
C ALA A 140 1.94 7.08 2.30
N LEU A 141 1.03 6.44 1.57
CA LEU A 141 0.81 4.99 1.51
C LEU A 141 1.10 4.48 0.10
N ALA A 142 1.95 3.46 0.00
CA ALA A 142 2.20 2.70 -1.22
C ALA A 142 1.64 1.29 -1.07
N LEU A 143 0.57 0.97 -1.81
CA LEU A 143 -0.20 -0.26 -1.65
C LEU A 143 -0.11 -1.09 -2.95
N ASP A 144 0.75 -2.11 -2.96
CA ASP A 144 0.91 -2.99 -4.13
C ASP A 144 -0.10 -4.14 -4.07
N GLU A 145 -1.13 -4.06 -4.90
CA GLU A 145 -2.25 -4.99 -5.00
C GLU A 145 -2.89 -5.31 -3.63
N PRO A 146 -3.27 -4.30 -2.83
CA PRO A 146 -3.64 -4.48 -1.42
C PRO A 146 -4.82 -5.41 -1.20
N PHE A 147 -5.65 -5.62 -2.21
CA PHE A 147 -6.89 -6.41 -2.14
C PHE A 147 -6.83 -7.74 -2.88
N ALA A 148 -5.66 -8.12 -3.40
CA ALA A 148 -5.49 -9.37 -4.13
C ALA A 148 -5.87 -10.58 -3.26
N GLY A 149 -6.68 -11.48 -3.82
CA GLY A 149 -7.15 -12.69 -3.14
C GLY A 149 -8.20 -12.47 -2.05
N LEU A 150 -8.78 -11.29 -1.93
CA LEU A 150 -9.91 -11.01 -1.06
C LEU A 150 -11.24 -11.25 -1.81
N ASP A 151 -12.23 -11.83 -1.13
CA ASP A 151 -13.61 -11.82 -1.61
C ASP A 151 -14.21 -10.40 -1.57
N ALA A 152 -15.38 -10.23 -2.17
CA ALA A 152 -16.02 -8.93 -2.33
C ALA A 152 -16.30 -8.23 -0.99
N ASP A 153 -16.68 -8.97 0.05
CA ASP A 153 -17.01 -8.40 1.37
C ASP A 153 -15.75 -7.95 2.11
N ASN A 154 -14.74 -8.79 2.16
CA ASN A 154 -13.45 -8.44 2.77
C ASN A 154 -12.76 -7.29 2.02
N ARG A 155 -12.93 -7.21 0.70
CA ARG A 155 -12.42 -6.10 -0.10
C ARG A 155 -13.10 -4.78 0.26
N ARG A 156 -14.43 -4.76 0.34
CA ARG A 156 -15.19 -3.54 0.74
C ARG A 156 -14.78 -3.07 2.13
N ARG A 157 -14.66 -3.98 3.10
CA ARG A 157 -14.18 -3.66 4.46
C ARG A 157 -12.77 -3.08 4.44
N ALA A 158 -11.86 -3.71 3.70
CA ALA A 158 -10.48 -3.28 3.59
C ALA A 158 -10.37 -1.89 2.92
N TRP A 159 -11.16 -1.63 1.87
CA TRP A 159 -11.21 -0.33 1.23
C TRP A 159 -11.73 0.75 2.17
N ALA A 160 -12.83 0.53 2.88
CA ALA A 160 -13.35 1.48 3.86
C ALA A 160 -12.32 1.81 4.97
N CYS A 161 -11.53 0.82 5.41
CA CYS A 161 -10.42 1.06 6.34
C CYS A 161 -9.34 1.95 5.71
N VAL A 162 -8.98 1.72 4.44
CA VAL A 162 -8.01 2.56 3.72
C VAL A 162 -8.51 4.00 3.62
N GLU A 163 -9.74 4.23 3.17
CA GLU A 163 -10.32 5.57 3.02
C GLU A 163 -10.29 6.34 4.34
N ARG A 164 -10.72 5.71 5.42
CA ARG A 164 -10.74 6.35 6.74
C ARG A 164 -9.35 6.63 7.30
N GLU A 165 -8.47 5.63 7.31
CA GLU A 165 -7.15 5.72 7.94
C GLU A 165 -6.15 6.53 7.11
N ALA A 166 -6.42 6.67 5.82
CA ALA A 166 -5.58 7.42 4.89
C ALA A 166 -6.07 8.85 4.64
N ALA A 167 -7.12 9.31 5.34
CA ALA A 167 -7.61 10.67 5.21
C ALA A 167 -6.48 11.70 5.41
N GLY A 168 -6.33 12.61 4.44
CA GLY A 168 -5.27 13.63 4.44
C GLY A 168 -3.87 13.13 4.10
N LYS A 169 -3.71 11.88 3.70
CA LYS A 169 -2.46 11.28 3.23
C LYS A 169 -2.49 11.08 1.72
N ILE A 170 -1.32 10.98 1.10
CA ILE A 170 -1.22 10.58 -0.30
C ILE A 170 -1.34 9.05 -0.36
N VAL A 171 -2.26 8.54 -1.18
CA VAL A 171 -2.44 7.10 -1.39
C VAL A 171 -2.14 6.74 -2.83
N LEU A 172 -1.17 5.86 -3.02
CA LEU A 172 -0.84 5.23 -4.29
C LEU A 172 -1.11 3.74 -4.17
N LEU A 173 -1.98 3.22 -5.01
CA LEU A 173 -2.26 1.79 -5.02
C LEU A 173 -2.15 1.22 -6.43
N SER A 174 -1.73 -0.03 -6.54
CA SER A 174 -1.82 -0.79 -7.78
C SER A 174 -3.05 -1.70 -7.74
N SER A 175 -3.79 -1.76 -8.83
CA SER A 175 -4.92 -2.67 -8.98
C SER A 175 -5.04 -3.16 -10.42
N HIS A 176 -5.57 -4.38 -10.59
CA HIS A 176 -5.95 -4.93 -11.90
C HIS A 176 -7.44 -4.72 -12.19
N GLU A 177 -8.23 -4.39 -11.19
CA GLU A 177 -9.69 -4.34 -11.25
C GLU A 177 -10.21 -2.91 -11.11
N ASP A 178 -11.42 -2.66 -11.66
CA ASP A 178 -12.14 -1.39 -11.54
C ASP A 178 -12.89 -1.33 -10.21
N LEU A 179 -12.18 -1.11 -9.10
CA LEU A 179 -12.74 -1.31 -7.76
C LEU A 179 -12.88 -0.07 -6.91
N GLU A 180 -12.21 1.02 -7.29
CA GLU A 180 -12.15 2.23 -6.50
C GLU A 180 -12.82 3.38 -7.28
N PRO A 181 -14.13 3.62 -7.07
CA PRO A 181 -14.89 4.58 -7.89
C PRO A 181 -14.35 6.02 -7.82
N ASP A 182 -13.70 6.40 -6.72
CA ASP A 182 -13.22 7.78 -6.49
C ASP A 182 -11.71 7.95 -6.69
N ALA A 183 -10.98 6.92 -7.17
CA ALA A 183 -9.54 7.02 -7.40
C ALA A 183 -9.21 7.69 -8.74
N ALA A 184 -8.18 8.53 -8.74
CA ALA A 184 -7.56 8.98 -9.98
C ALA A 184 -6.82 7.81 -10.63
N VAL A 185 -7.04 7.57 -11.92
CA VAL A 185 -6.44 6.44 -12.64
C VAL A 185 -5.23 6.89 -13.45
N VAL A 186 -4.08 6.29 -13.18
CA VAL A 186 -2.86 6.41 -13.99
C VAL A 186 -2.65 5.09 -14.73
N ARG A 187 -2.60 5.13 -16.05
CA ARG A 187 -2.32 3.98 -16.89
C ARG A 187 -0.85 3.96 -17.27
N LEU A 188 -0.18 2.83 -17.05
CA LEU A 188 1.22 2.59 -17.39
C LEU A 188 1.33 1.82 -18.70
#